data_23ca08e7b877bd9d316f3dca6c059a62
#
_entry.id   23ca08e7b877bd9d316f3dca6c059a62
#
_cell.length_a   1.000
_cell.length_b   1.000
_cell.length_c   1.000
_cell.angle_alpha   90.00
_cell.angle_beta   90.00
_cell.angle_gamma   90.00
#
_symmetry.space_group_name_H-M   'P 1'
#
loop_
_entity.id
_entity.type
_entity.pdbx_description
1 polymer ?
#
loop_
_entity_poly.entity_id
_entity_poly.type
_entity_poly.pdbx_seq_one_letter_code
_entity_poly.pdbx_strand_id
1 'polypeptide(L)'
;ARRNGGLGAELLRLLREKFRSWDGIIVESEAPEGGQSDGIRQRRMNFYRRNGYTFLRYDCMLFGVHYRVCLCSPNGKGSEEATMAAHQALYGSQFPGWAYRRFIQIPRDPDAPLQPKESWAEQRGLPGLEEDEKGREQ
;
A
#
# COMPACT_ATOMS: atom_id res chain seq x y z
N ALA A 1 -8.37 7.03 -27.01
CA ALA A 1 -7.39 5.96 -27.19
C ALA A 1 -7.27 5.13 -25.93
N ARG A 2 -7.14 3.87 -26.11
CA ARG A 2 -6.95 2.98 -24.97
C ARG A 2 -5.54 3.12 -24.43
N ARG A 3 -5.43 3.54 -23.21
CA ARG A 3 -4.14 3.55 -22.55
C ARG A 3 -3.67 2.12 -22.37
N ASN A 4 -2.45 1.86 -22.76
CA ASN A 4 -1.82 0.57 -22.60
C ASN A 4 -2.50 -0.57 -23.35
N GLY A 5 -3.49 -0.27 -24.20
CA GLY A 5 -4.15 -1.30 -25.01
C GLY A 5 -4.74 -2.46 -24.22
N GLY A 6 -5.16 -2.23 -22.97
CA GLY A 6 -5.65 -3.31 -22.11
C GLY A 6 -4.56 -4.11 -21.43
N LEU A 7 -3.30 -3.68 -21.53
CA LEU A 7 -2.16 -4.41 -20.95
C LEU A 7 -2.26 -4.54 -19.44
N GLY A 8 -2.71 -3.48 -18.75
CA GLY A 8 -2.87 -3.55 -17.30
C GLY A 8 -3.88 -4.60 -16.86
N ALA A 9 -5.03 -4.66 -17.52
CA ALA A 9 -6.05 -5.67 -17.22
C ALA A 9 -5.53 -7.08 -17.50
N GLU A 10 -4.82 -7.25 -18.59
CA GLU A 10 -4.22 -8.53 -18.95
C GLU A 10 -3.19 -8.98 -17.92
N LEU A 11 -2.37 -8.05 -17.42
CA LEU A 11 -1.40 -8.36 -16.40
C LEU A 11 -2.07 -8.83 -15.10
N LEU A 12 -3.14 -8.15 -14.68
CA LEU A 12 -3.88 -8.56 -13.49
C LEU A 12 -4.53 -9.92 -13.67
N ARG A 13 -5.03 -10.20 -14.87
CA ARG A 13 -5.58 -11.52 -15.18
C ARG A 13 -4.51 -12.62 -15.07
N LEU A 14 -3.33 -12.37 -15.61
CA LEU A 14 -2.22 -13.31 -15.55
C LEU A 14 -1.75 -13.55 -14.13
N LEU A 15 -1.71 -12.51 -13.29
CA LEU A 15 -1.35 -12.65 -11.89
C LEU A 15 -2.37 -13.53 -11.16
N ARG A 16 -3.66 -13.29 -11.40
CA ARG A 16 -4.72 -14.08 -10.80
C ARG A 16 -4.62 -15.54 -11.20
N GLU A 17 -4.34 -15.80 -12.46
CA GLU A 17 -4.14 -17.14 -13.00
C GLU A 17 -2.94 -17.83 -12.34
N LYS A 18 -1.81 -17.13 -12.28
CA LYS A 18 -0.57 -17.66 -11.71
C LYS A 18 -0.73 -18.03 -10.24
N PHE A 19 -1.44 -17.20 -9.50
CA PHE A 19 -1.64 -17.36 -8.06
C PHE A 19 -3.03 -17.86 -7.70
N ARG A 20 -3.65 -18.63 -8.59
CA ARG A 20 -5.03 -19.09 -8.44
C ARG A 20 -5.30 -19.90 -7.17
N SER A 21 -4.28 -20.51 -6.59
CA SER A 21 -4.42 -21.25 -5.33
C SER A 21 -4.26 -20.38 -4.09
N TRP A 22 -3.87 -19.14 -4.26
CA TRP A 22 -3.61 -18.22 -3.15
C TRP A 22 -4.90 -17.63 -2.60
N ASP A 23 -4.88 -17.33 -1.29
CA ASP A 23 -6.00 -16.70 -0.63
C ASP A 23 -6.16 -15.23 -1.01
N GLY A 24 -5.06 -14.55 -1.31
CA GLY A 24 -5.16 -13.13 -1.63
C GLY A 24 -3.97 -12.53 -2.35
N ILE A 25 -4.30 -11.53 -3.16
CA ILE A 25 -3.35 -10.59 -3.77
C ILE A 25 -3.80 -9.22 -3.32
N ILE A 26 -2.90 -8.49 -2.66
CA ILE A 26 -3.21 -7.18 -2.08
C ILE A 26 -2.62 -6.09 -2.96
N VAL A 27 -3.37 -5.02 -3.15
CA VAL A 27 -2.87 -3.80 -3.79
C VAL A 27 -3.15 -2.62 -2.87
N GLU A 28 -2.14 -1.78 -2.70
CA GLU A 28 -2.25 -0.50 -2.01
C GLU A 28 -2.43 0.58 -3.06
N SER A 29 -3.60 1.20 -3.07
CA SER A 29 -3.94 2.24 -4.04
C SER A 29 -4.04 3.58 -3.32
N GLU A 30 -3.31 4.59 -3.78
CA GLU A 30 -3.36 5.91 -3.15
C GLU A 30 -4.80 6.39 -3.03
N ALA A 31 -5.14 6.86 -1.83
CA ALA A 31 -6.47 7.38 -1.55
C ALA A 31 -6.61 8.82 -2.07
N PRO A 32 -7.81 9.20 -2.54
CA PRO A 32 -8.07 10.60 -2.84
C PRO A 32 -7.89 11.47 -1.59
N GLU A 33 -7.24 12.62 -1.76
CA GLU A 33 -6.92 13.54 -0.66
C GLU A 33 -7.51 14.93 -0.84
N GLY A 34 -8.32 15.15 -1.88
CA GLY A 34 -8.89 16.45 -2.20
C GLY A 34 -8.01 17.31 -3.11
N GLY A 35 -6.94 16.74 -3.68
CA GLY A 35 -6.02 17.47 -4.54
C GLY A 35 -6.25 17.26 -6.03
N GLN A 36 -5.39 17.84 -6.84
CA GLN A 36 -5.48 17.78 -8.29
C GLN A 36 -5.32 16.36 -8.85
N SER A 37 -4.65 15.49 -8.11
CA SER A 37 -4.40 14.12 -8.58
C SER A 37 -5.53 13.14 -8.25
N ASP A 38 -6.62 13.61 -7.65
CA ASP A 38 -7.70 12.72 -7.24
C ASP A 38 -8.40 12.03 -8.40
N GLY A 39 -8.49 12.71 -9.55
CA GLY A 39 -9.05 12.08 -10.74
C GLY A 39 -8.29 10.83 -11.16
N ILE A 40 -6.97 10.90 -11.10
CA ILE A 40 -6.10 9.77 -11.42
C ILE A 40 -6.25 8.68 -10.38
N ARG A 41 -6.26 9.05 -9.09
CA ARG A 41 -6.42 8.10 -7.99
C ARG A 41 -7.74 7.36 -8.08
N GLN A 42 -8.82 8.07 -8.37
CA GLN A 42 -10.14 7.47 -8.51
C GLN A 42 -10.20 6.52 -9.70
N ARG A 43 -9.57 6.88 -10.82
CA ARG A 43 -9.51 6.00 -12.00
C ARG A 43 -8.76 4.70 -11.71
N ARG A 44 -7.67 4.78 -10.92
CA ARG A 44 -6.94 3.58 -10.51
C ARG A 44 -7.79 2.67 -9.64
N MET A 45 -8.51 3.25 -8.68
CA MET A 45 -9.42 2.48 -7.83
C MET A 45 -10.50 1.79 -8.65
N ASN A 46 -11.08 2.51 -9.60
CA ASN A 46 -12.11 1.95 -10.49
C ASN A 46 -11.53 0.83 -11.38
N PHE A 47 -10.29 1.01 -11.83
CA PHE A 47 -9.59 -0.02 -12.60
C PHE A 47 -9.44 -1.31 -11.80
N TYR A 48 -9.03 -1.24 -10.56
CA TYR A 48 -8.91 -2.43 -9.72
C TYR A 48 -10.26 -3.09 -9.48
N ARG A 49 -11.30 -2.29 -9.22
CA ARG A 49 -12.65 -2.85 -9.06
C ARG A 49 -13.12 -3.62 -10.28
N ARG A 50 -12.90 -3.05 -11.47
CA ARG A 50 -13.30 -3.73 -12.71
C ARG A 50 -12.53 -5.02 -12.94
N ASN A 51 -11.37 -5.18 -12.35
CA ASN A 51 -10.50 -6.33 -12.56
C ASN A 51 -10.52 -7.31 -11.39
N GLY A 52 -11.59 -7.32 -10.61
CA GLY A 52 -11.83 -8.35 -9.62
C GLY A 52 -11.26 -8.07 -8.23
N TYR A 53 -10.89 -6.83 -7.95
CA TYR A 53 -10.43 -6.42 -6.64
C TYR A 53 -11.57 -5.78 -5.85
N THR A 54 -11.62 -6.08 -4.56
CA THR A 54 -12.59 -5.50 -3.63
C THR A 54 -11.83 -4.61 -2.65
N PHE A 55 -12.28 -3.37 -2.48
CA PHE A 55 -11.69 -2.47 -1.50
C PHE A 55 -12.17 -2.86 -0.11
N LEU A 56 -11.20 -3.07 0.78
CA LEU A 56 -11.46 -3.46 2.15
C LEU A 56 -11.88 -2.26 2.99
N ARG A 57 -12.41 -2.52 4.17
CA ARG A 57 -12.90 -1.46 5.05
C ARG A 57 -11.78 -0.74 5.78
N TYR A 58 -10.63 -1.38 5.94
CA TYR A 58 -9.49 -0.67 6.52
C TYR A 58 -8.63 -0.07 5.41
N ASP A 59 -7.94 0.99 5.76
CA ASP A 59 -6.92 1.62 4.93
C ASP A 59 -5.64 1.74 5.74
N CYS A 60 -4.59 2.27 5.16
CA CYS A 60 -3.30 2.36 5.82
C CYS A 60 -2.57 3.65 5.49
N MET A 61 -1.63 4.00 6.37
CA MET A 61 -0.69 5.09 6.15
C MET A 61 0.69 4.50 6.09
N LEU A 62 1.39 4.78 5.00
CA LEU A 62 2.74 4.30 4.78
C LEU A 62 3.61 5.48 4.42
N PHE A 63 4.54 5.83 5.29
CA PHE A 63 5.49 6.92 5.08
C PHE A 63 4.79 8.24 4.71
N GLY A 64 3.72 8.55 5.40
CA GLY A 64 2.96 9.78 5.21
C GLY A 64 1.96 9.76 4.06
N VAL A 65 1.83 8.65 3.37
CA VAL A 65 0.90 8.51 2.25
C VAL A 65 -0.28 7.63 2.66
N HIS A 66 -1.49 8.10 2.36
CA HIS A 66 -2.72 7.38 2.64
C HIS A 66 -3.07 6.44 1.49
N TYR A 67 -3.23 5.16 1.79
CA TYR A 67 -3.60 4.15 0.80
C TYR A 67 -4.91 3.47 1.18
N ARG A 68 -5.73 3.22 0.17
CA ARG A 68 -6.83 2.28 0.27
C ARG A 68 -6.29 0.89 -0.08
N VAL A 69 -6.78 -0.11 0.61
CA VAL A 69 -6.30 -1.48 0.41
C VAL A 69 -7.36 -2.28 -0.32
N CYS A 70 -6.98 -2.94 -1.40
CA CYS A 70 -7.89 -3.80 -2.11
C CYS A 70 -7.34 -5.22 -2.26
N LEU A 71 -8.23 -6.16 -2.37
CA LEU A 71 -7.96 -7.59 -2.34
C LEU A 71 -8.59 -8.28 -3.52
N CYS A 72 -7.80 -9.07 -4.22
CA CYS A 72 -8.29 -10.11 -5.11
C CYS A 72 -8.04 -11.45 -4.42
N SER A 73 -9.06 -12.27 -4.28
CA SER A 73 -8.94 -13.59 -3.68
C SER A 73 -9.12 -14.65 -4.75
N PRO A 74 -8.03 -15.13 -5.37
CA PRO A 74 -8.15 -16.06 -6.49
C PRO A 74 -8.86 -17.35 -6.13
N ASN A 75 -8.63 -17.89 -4.92
CA ASN A 75 -9.29 -19.13 -4.49
C ASN A 75 -10.61 -18.89 -3.73
N GLY A 76 -11.00 -17.62 -3.55
CA GLY A 76 -12.23 -17.27 -2.84
C GLY A 76 -12.17 -17.41 -1.33
N LYS A 77 -11.02 -17.73 -0.76
CA LYS A 77 -10.89 -17.97 0.69
C LYS A 77 -10.32 -16.78 1.45
N GLY A 78 -10.00 -15.68 0.77
CA GLY A 78 -9.46 -14.49 1.40
C GLY A 78 -10.48 -13.82 2.30
N SER A 79 -10.01 -13.24 3.40
CA SER A 79 -10.83 -12.45 4.32
C SER A 79 -10.13 -11.16 4.67
N GLU A 80 -10.90 -10.18 5.11
CA GLU A 80 -10.33 -8.90 5.54
C GLU A 80 -9.41 -9.07 6.73
N GLU A 81 -9.80 -9.90 7.69
CA GLU A 81 -9.01 -10.13 8.90
C GLU A 81 -7.66 -10.79 8.59
N ALA A 82 -7.68 -11.84 7.78
CA ALA A 82 -6.45 -12.53 7.38
C ALA A 82 -5.57 -11.63 6.52
N THR A 83 -6.18 -10.81 5.68
CA THR A 83 -5.46 -9.85 4.84
C THR A 83 -4.76 -8.81 5.69
N MET A 84 -5.45 -8.22 6.67
CA MET A 84 -4.84 -7.23 7.55
C MET A 84 -3.69 -7.83 8.34
N ALA A 85 -3.86 -9.03 8.87
CA ALA A 85 -2.81 -9.71 9.61
C ALA A 85 -1.57 -9.98 8.75
N ALA A 86 -1.78 -10.43 7.52
CA ALA A 86 -0.68 -10.66 6.57
C ALA A 86 0.01 -9.36 6.16
N HIS A 87 -0.77 -8.31 5.98
CA HIS A 87 -0.28 -6.98 5.63
C HIS A 87 0.62 -6.42 6.73
N GLN A 88 0.15 -6.51 7.99
CA GLN A 88 0.95 -6.12 9.15
C GLN A 88 2.23 -6.94 9.27
N ALA A 89 2.14 -8.26 9.08
CA ALA A 89 3.29 -9.15 9.18
C ALA A 89 4.34 -8.85 8.11
N LEU A 90 3.91 -8.54 6.89
CA LEU A 90 4.82 -8.21 5.81
C LEU A 90 5.69 -7.00 6.15
N TYR A 91 5.07 -5.89 6.54
CA TYR A 91 5.81 -4.69 6.92
C TYR A 91 6.59 -4.88 8.22
N GLY A 92 6.02 -5.62 9.16
CA GLY A 92 6.70 -5.92 10.41
C GLY A 92 7.98 -6.74 10.22
N SER A 93 8.03 -7.57 9.19
CA SER A 93 9.22 -8.36 8.89
C SER A 93 10.31 -7.57 8.16
N GLN A 94 9.94 -6.47 7.50
CA GLN A 94 10.86 -5.70 6.65
C GLN A 94 11.43 -4.46 7.33
N PHE A 95 10.78 -3.97 8.39
CA PHE A 95 11.19 -2.75 9.06
C PHE A 95 11.44 -3.01 10.54
N PRO A 96 12.47 -2.38 11.12
CA PRO A 96 12.66 -2.48 12.57
C PRO A 96 11.49 -1.85 13.32
N GLY A 97 11.26 -2.27 14.55
CA GLY A 97 10.08 -1.87 15.32
C GLY A 97 9.90 -0.36 15.44
N TRP A 98 11.00 0.39 15.60
CA TRP A 98 10.93 1.85 15.73
C TRP A 98 10.44 2.51 14.42
N ALA A 99 10.88 1.99 13.25
CA ALA A 99 10.45 2.52 11.97
C ALA A 99 9.00 2.15 11.68
N TYR A 100 8.61 0.93 12.01
CA TYR A 100 7.21 0.51 11.88
C TYR A 100 6.29 1.44 12.68
N ARG A 101 6.60 1.64 13.95
CA ARG A 101 5.77 2.49 14.81
C ARG A 101 5.69 3.93 14.34
N ARG A 102 6.75 4.44 13.72
CA ARG A 102 6.81 5.82 13.29
C ARG A 102 6.14 6.07 11.94
N PHE A 103 6.29 5.16 10.99
CA PHE A 103 5.94 5.41 9.59
C PHE A 103 4.82 4.54 9.05
N ILE A 104 4.38 3.55 9.79
CA ILE A 104 3.42 2.57 9.28
C ILE A 104 2.22 2.47 10.20
N GLN A 105 1.03 2.67 9.64
CA GLN A 105 -0.24 2.43 10.33
C GLN A 105 -1.06 1.45 9.50
N ILE A 106 -1.18 0.25 9.97
CA ILE A 106 -2.03 -0.79 9.38
C ILE A 106 -2.83 -1.42 10.52
N PRO A 107 -4.09 -1.10 10.67
CA PRO A 107 -4.91 -0.16 9.90
C PRO A 107 -4.60 1.29 10.24
N ARG A 108 -5.01 2.18 9.36
CA ARG A 108 -4.91 3.61 9.65
C ARG A 108 -5.78 3.97 10.84
N ASP A 109 -5.20 4.74 11.74
CA ASP A 109 -5.91 5.30 12.89
C ASP A 109 -6.20 6.78 12.61
N PRO A 110 -7.45 7.16 12.36
CA PRO A 110 -7.76 8.56 12.05
C PRO A 110 -7.54 9.51 13.22
N ASP A 111 -7.45 8.98 14.43
CA ASP A 111 -7.20 9.80 15.62
C ASP A 111 -5.72 9.93 15.97
N ALA A 112 -4.86 9.14 15.36
CA ALA A 112 -3.43 9.21 15.58
C ALA A 112 -2.81 10.37 14.81
N PRO A 113 -1.74 10.99 15.33
CA PRO A 113 -1.02 12.01 14.57
C PRO A 113 -0.50 11.44 13.25
N LEU A 114 -0.77 12.14 12.17
CA LEU A 114 -0.30 11.74 10.86
C LEU A 114 1.11 12.23 10.63
N GLN A 115 1.95 11.39 10.05
CA GLN A 115 3.26 11.82 9.57
C GLN A 115 3.06 12.55 8.25
N PRO A 116 3.50 13.79 8.12
CA PRO A 116 3.40 14.49 6.85
C PRO A 116 4.24 13.81 5.78
N LYS A 117 3.83 13.93 4.53
CA LYS A 117 4.61 13.38 3.42
C LYS A 117 6.02 13.93 3.40
N GLU A 118 6.15 15.19 3.70
CA GLU A 118 7.42 15.90 3.73
C GLU A 118 8.37 15.32 4.76
N SER A 119 7.84 14.76 5.83
CA SER A 119 8.71 14.20 6.86
C SER A 119 9.54 13.02 6.38
N TRP A 120 9.05 12.28 5.42
CA TRP A 120 9.81 11.18 4.82
C TRP A 120 10.93 11.73 3.92
N ALA A 121 10.59 12.70 3.09
CA ALA A 121 11.56 13.30 2.18
C ALA A 121 12.63 14.10 2.90
N GLU A 122 12.23 14.85 3.93
CA GLU A 122 13.13 15.66 4.73
C GLU A 122 14.06 14.84 5.58
N GLN A 123 13.56 13.73 6.03
CA GLN A 123 14.36 12.83 6.84
C GLN A 123 14.88 11.67 6.00
N ARG A 124 15.55 12.04 4.97
CA ARG A 124 16.44 11.08 4.38
C ARG A 124 17.34 10.50 5.42
N GLY A 125 17.46 11.27 6.44
CA GLY A 125 17.96 10.73 7.60
C GLY A 125 16.83 10.32 8.47
N LEU A 126 16.32 9.20 8.31
CA LEU A 126 15.79 8.46 9.40
C LEU A 126 16.91 8.33 10.42
N PRO A 127 16.55 8.33 11.74
CA PRO A 127 17.55 8.05 12.76
C PRO A 127 18.28 6.79 12.41
N GLY A 128 19.21 6.50 12.00
CA GLY A 128 19.90 5.32 11.52
C GLY A 128 20.54 5.54 10.17
N LEU A 129 19.86 6.21 9.28
CA LEU A 129 20.41 6.57 7.99
C LEU A 129 21.37 7.74 8.10
N GLU A 130 21.04 8.71 8.96
CA GLU A 130 21.96 9.82 9.24
C GLU A 130 23.24 9.35 9.89
N GLU A 131 23.09 8.41 10.82
CA GLU A 131 24.25 7.84 11.49
C GLU A 131 25.14 7.08 10.50
N ASP A 132 24.53 6.34 9.61
CA ASP A 132 25.24 5.61 8.58
C ASP A 132 25.97 6.55 7.63
N GLU A 133 25.34 7.64 7.22
CA GLU A 133 25.95 8.61 6.35
C GLU A 133 27.12 9.30 7.04
N LYS A 134 26.95 9.70 8.29
CA LYS A 134 28.03 10.30 9.07
C LYS A 134 29.17 9.31 9.30
N GLY A 135 28.81 8.05 9.53
CA GLY A 135 29.80 7.00 9.66
C GLY A 135 30.61 6.77 8.39
N ARG A 136 30.00 6.93 7.23
CA ARG A 136 30.70 6.78 5.95
C ARG A 136 31.62 7.96 5.64
N GLU A 137 31.28 9.14 6.07
CA GLU A 137 32.08 10.32 5.86
C GLU A 137 33.30 10.37 6.78
N GLN A 138 33.28 9.61 7.84
CA GLN A 138 34.39 9.51 8.77
C GLN A 138 35.30 8.32 8.45
#